data_75f43d92f3b7d8887bac49e21c21dbd3
#
_entry.id   75f43d92f3b7d8887bac49e21c21dbd3
#
_cell.length_a   1.000
_cell.length_b   1.000
_cell.length_c   1.000
_cell.angle_alpha   90.00
_cell.angle_beta   90.00
_cell.angle_gamma   90.00
#
_symmetry.space_group_name_H-M   'P 1'
#
loop_
_entity.id
_entity.type
_entity.pdbx_description
1 polymer ?
#
loop_
_entity_poly.entity_id
_entity_poly.type
_entity_poly.pdbx_seq_one_letter_code
_entity_poly.pdbx_strand_id
1 'polypeptide(L)'
;IPAPTGTPAVAIDSGKVIFSGTKGGYGNTVMIQHDDGKVTLYGHNSKLAVSVGQRVEKGQVVSKIGSTGNSTGPHLHFEVRINGKHVNPVPYIK
;
A
#
# COMPACT_ATOMS: atom_id res chain seq x y z
N ILE A 1 -4.53 -9.39 -0.41
CA ILE A 1 -3.81 -10.34 -1.28
C ILE A 1 -2.94 -11.23 -0.40
N PRO A 2 -3.27 -12.52 -0.29
CA PRO A 2 -2.46 -13.44 0.51
C PRO A 2 -1.05 -13.59 -0.08
N ALA A 3 -0.04 -13.56 0.79
CA ALA A 3 1.36 -13.78 0.40
C ALA A 3 2.20 -14.05 1.65
N PRO A 4 3.35 -14.72 1.53
CA PRO A 4 4.25 -14.92 2.66
C PRO A 4 4.76 -13.60 3.24
N THR A 5 5.01 -13.58 4.55
CA THR A 5 5.65 -12.44 5.22
C THR A 5 6.99 -12.14 4.56
N GLY A 6 7.24 -10.87 4.29
CA GLY A 6 8.47 -10.41 3.65
C GLY A 6 8.38 -10.30 2.13
N THR A 7 7.29 -10.75 1.51
CA THR A 7 7.07 -10.56 0.08
C THR A 7 7.03 -9.06 -0.23
N PRO A 8 7.79 -8.57 -1.22
CA PRO A 8 7.77 -7.15 -1.58
C PRO A 8 6.41 -6.73 -2.14
N ALA A 9 5.90 -5.59 -1.68
CA ALA A 9 4.77 -4.91 -2.29
C ALA A 9 5.32 -3.74 -3.12
N VAL A 10 4.82 -3.59 -4.34
CA VAL A 10 5.34 -2.58 -5.27
C VAL A 10 4.26 -1.57 -5.62
N ALA A 11 4.69 -0.35 -5.96
CA ALA A 11 3.77 0.69 -6.42
C ALA A 11 3.16 0.29 -7.77
N ILE A 12 1.84 0.40 -7.88
CA ILE A 12 1.14 0.06 -9.14
C ILE A 12 1.31 1.15 -10.19
N ASP A 13 1.74 2.33 -9.77
CA ASP A 13 1.97 3.48 -10.65
C ASP A 13 2.85 4.49 -9.91
N SER A 14 3.43 5.43 -10.62
CA SER A 14 4.22 6.48 -10.00
C SER A 14 3.35 7.46 -9.22
N GLY A 15 3.92 8.06 -8.19
CA GLY A 15 3.23 9.01 -7.35
C GLY A 15 4.06 9.47 -6.17
N LYS A 16 3.39 10.10 -5.21
CA LYS A 16 4.02 10.64 -4.00
C LYS A 16 3.45 9.95 -2.77
N VAL A 17 4.31 9.54 -1.86
CA VAL A 17 3.91 8.94 -0.58
C VAL A 17 3.27 10.03 0.28
N ILE A 18 2.00 9.84 0.63
CA ILE A 18 1.25 10.77 1.48
C ILE A 18 1.07 10.26 2.90
N PHE A 19 1.33 8.98 3.15
CA PHE A 19 1.30 8.39 4.48
C PHE A 19 2.26 7.20 4.54
N SER A 20 3.02 7.10 5.61
CA SER A 20 3.88 5.94 5.88
C SER A 20 4.01 5.79 7.39
N GLY A 21 3.40 4.74 7.94
CA GLY A 21 3.40 4.51 9.38
C GLY A 21 2.27 3.60 9.82
N THR A 22 1.96 3.62 11.11
CA THR A 22 0.89 2.82 11.69
C THR A 22 -0.45 3.55 11.53
N LYS A 23 -1.48 2.83 11.06
CA LYS A 23 -2.80 3.40 10.80
C LYS A 23 -3.89 2.44 11.31
N GLY A 24 -4.30 2.59 12.55
CA GLY A 24 -5.40 1.84 13.15
C GLY A 24 -5.36 0.34 12.84
N GLY A 25 -6.48 -0.24 12.43
CA GLY A 25 -6.58 -1.66 12.10
C GLY A 25 -5.82 -2.08 10.84
N TYR A 26 -5.31 -1.15 10.05
CA TYR A 26 -4.48 -1.47 8.88
C TYR A 26 -3.04 -1.85 9.26
N GLY A 27 -2.61 -1.54 10.49
CA GLY A 27 -1.23 -1.75 10.91
C GLY A 27 -0.26 -0.85 10.16
N ASN A 28 0.93 -1.35 9.83
CA ASN A 28 1.91 -0.59 9.08
C ASN A 28 1.41 -0.36 7.65
N THR A 29 1.27 0.89 7.26
CA THR A 29 0.56 1.30 6.05
C THR A 29 1.37 2.30 5.25
N VAL A 30 1.31 2.16 3.91
CA VAL A 30 1.78 3.16 2.95
C VAL A 30 0.59 3.61 2.12
N MET A 31 0.45 4.93 1.94
CA MET A 31 -0.52 5.50 1.01
C MET A 31 0.21 6.35 -0.02
N ILE A 32 -0.15 6.17 -1.28
CA ILE A 32 0.48 6.86 -2.41
C ILE A 32 -0.60 7.59 -3.19
N GLN A 33 -0.39 8.89 -3.41
CA GLN A 33 -1.21 9.69 -4.31
C GLN A 33 -0.55 9.69 -5.68
N HIS A 34 -1.22 9.11 -6.66
CA HIS A 34 -0.71 9.00 -8.01
C HIS A 34 -0.96 10.26 -8.82
N ASP A 35 -0.24 10.41 -9.93
CA ASP A 35 -0.29 11.63 -10.75
C ASP A 35 -1.66 11.86 -11.38
N ASP A 36 -2.47 10.81 -11.56
CA ASP A 36 -3.84 10.91 -12.07
C ASP A 36 -4.89 11.20 -10.97
N GLY A 37 -4.45 11.37 -9.72
CA GLY A 37 -5.31 11.72 -8.61
C GLY A 37 -5.84 10.56 -7.79
N LYS A 38 -5.69 9.30 -8.23
CA LYS A 38 -6.09 8.16 -7.40
C LYS A 38 -5.11 7.98 -6.24
N VAL A 39 -5.58 7.37 -5.16
CA VAL A 39 -4.76 7.03 -4.00
C VAL A 39 -4.79 5.52 -3.82
N THR A 40 -3.61 4.91 -3.64
CA THR A 40 -3.52 3.48 -3.29
C THR A 40 -3.05 3.34 -1.86
N LEU A 41 -3.56 2.31 -1.17
CA LEU A 41 -3.24 2.02 0.22
C LEU A 41 -2.73 0.58 0.32
N TYR A 42 -1.61 0.41 1.02
CA TYR A 42 -0.96 -0.89 1.24
C TYR A 42 -0.88 -1.10 2.74
N GLY A 43 -1.71 -2.00 3.29
CA GLY A 43 -1.81 -2.23 4.73
C GLY A 43 -1.27 -3.58 5.17
N HIS A 44 -1.19 -3.77 6.49
CA HIS A 44 -0.71 -4.99 7.16
C HIS A 44 0.74 -5.34 6.82
N ASN A 45 1.59 -4.36 6.52
CA ASN A 45 2.97 -4.62 6.16
C ASN A 45 3.81 -4.99 7.38
N SER A 46 4.82 -5.85 7.18
CA SER A 46 5.81 -6.13 8.22
C SER A 46 6.86 -5.03 8.27
N LYS A 47 7.13 -4.36 7.15
CA LYS A 47 8.16 -3.32 7.05
C LYS A 47 7.78 -2.31 5.99
N LEU A 48 8.10 -1.04 6.24
CA LEU A 48 7.88 0.06 5.28
C LEU A 48 9.22 0.48 4.70
N ALA A 49 9.26 0.66 3.37
CA ALA A 49 10.50 0.97 2.65
C ALA A 49 10.57 2.41 2.17
N VAL A 50 9.50 3.20 2.38
CA VAL A 50 9.40 4.59 1.90
C VAL A 50 8.89 5.50 3.01
N SER A 51 9.08 6.80 2.84
CA SER A 51 8.68 7.82 3.80
C SER A 51 7.75 8.85 3.16
N VAL A 52 6.95 9.52 3.99
CA VAL A 52 6.07 10.61 3.54
C VAL A 52 6.88 11.67 2.80
N GLY A 53 6.35 12.10 1.67
CA GLY A 53 6.99 13.10 0.81
C GLY A 53 7.89 12.51 -0.27
N GLN A 54 8.23 11.22 -0.17
CA GLN A 54 9.07 10.55 -1.15
C GLN A 54 8.29 10.27 -2.43
N ARG A 55 8.92 10.51 -3.58
CA ARG A 55 8.35 10.10 -4.86
C ARG A 55 8.74 8.66 -5.16
N VAL A 56 7.79 7.88 -5.68
CA VAL A 56 8.00 6.50 -6.09
C VAL A 56 7.65 6.32 -7.56
N GLU A 57 8.32 5.34 -8.18
CA GLU A 57 8.05 4.97 -9.56
C GLU A 57 7.25 3.68 -9.62
N LYS A 58 6.53 3.46 -10.72
CA LYS A 58 5.82 2.20 -10.96
C LYS A 58 6.77 1.01 -10.82
N GLY A 59 6.36 0.02 -10.02
CA GLY A 59 7.17 -1.17 -9.77
C GLY A 59 8.20 -1.03 -8.66
N GLN A 60 8.37 0.15 -8.07
CA GLN A 60 9.28 0.34 -6.96
C GLN A 60 8.73 -0.32 -5.70
N VAL A 61 9.60 -1.01 -4.94
CA VAL A 61 9.22 -1.63 -3.67
C VAL A 61 8.88 -0.52 -2.66
N VAL A 62 7.69 -0.59 -2.07
CA VAL A 62 7.23 0.39 -1.08
C VAL A 62 7.11 -0.20 0.32
N SER A 63 6.97 -1.52 0.43
CA SER A 63 6.81 -2.20 1.71
C SER A 63 7.06 -3.69 1.55
N LYS A 64 7.02 -4.40 2.68
CA LYS A 64 7.05 -5.87 2.69
C LYS A 64 5.80 -6.37 3.40
N ILE A 65 5.16 -7.38 2.83
CA ILE A 65 3.91 -7.93 3.31
C ILE A 65 4.11 -8.59 4.68
N GLY A 66 3.13 -8.43 5.54
CA GLY A 66 3.13 -9.03 6.86
C GLY A 66 1.72 -9.25 7.36
N SER A 67 1.55 -9.26 8.67
CA SER A 67 0.25 -9.43 9.31
C SER A 67 0.04 -8.45 10.47
N THR A 68 0.63 -7.24 10.36
CA THR A 68 0.44 -6.20 11.36
C THR A 68 -1.00 -5.67 11.32
N GLY A 69 -1.46 -5.11 12.44
CA GLY A 69 -2.84 -4.65 12.57
C GLY A 69 -3.81 -5.80 12.78
N ASN A 70 -5.06 -5.61 12.35
CA ASN A 70 -6.14 -6.59 12.49
C ASN A 70 -6.10 -7.63 11.37
N SER A 71 -5.03 -8.41 11.31
CA SER A 71 -4.84 -9.42 10.29
C SER A 71 -4.77 -10.82 10.91
N THR A 72 -5.38 -11.81 10.25
CA THR A 72 -5.37 -13.20 10.70
C THR A 72 -4.23 -14.01 10.06
N GLY A 73 -3.43 -13.40 9.23
CA GLY A 73 -2.28 -14.03 8.58
C GLY A 73 -1.58 -13.10 7.61
N PRO A 74 -0.42 -13.49 7.06
CA PRO A 74 0.30 -12.65 6.13
C PRO A 74 -0.52 -12.38 4.87
N HIS A 75 -0.82 -11.12 4.59
CA HIS A 75 -1.48 -10.70 3.36
C HIS A 75 -1.31 -9.20 3.18
N LEU A 76 -1.45 -8.75 1.95
CA LEU A 76 -1.49 -7.33 1.62
C LEU A 76 -2.94 -6.87 1.61
N HIS A 77 -3.26 -5.87 2.43
CA HIS A 77 -4.52 -5.15 2.31
C HIS A 77 -4.31 -4.02 1.31
N PHE A 78 -4.90 -4.15 0.14
CA PHE A 78 -4.73 -3.19 -0.94
C PHE A 78 -6.05 -2.49 -1.23
N GLU A 79 -6.01 -1.15 -1.24
CA GLU A 79 -7.18 -0.33 -1.59
C GLU A 79 -6.81 0.65 -2.69
N VAL A 80 -7.79 0.94 -3.54
CA VAL A 80 -7.72 2.05 -4.49
C VAL A 80 -8.85 3.02 -4.13
N ARG A 81 -8.52 4.30 -4.00
CA ARG A 81 -9.47 5.36 -3.67
C ARG A 81 -9.44 6.42 -4.76
N ILE A 82 -10.61 6.75 -5.31
CA ILE A 82 -10.76 7.83 -6.29
C ILE A 82 -11.72 8.85 -5.70
N ASN A 83 -11.27 10.11 -5.60
CA ASN A 83 -12.03 11.19 -4.95
C ASN A 83 -12.45 10.82 -3.53
N GLY A 84 -11.57 10.15 -2.77
CA GLY A 84 -11.83 9.74 -1.40
C GLY A 84 -12.72 8.51 -1.25
N LYS A 85 -13.18 7.91 -2.33
CA LYS A 85 -14.06 6.73 -2.30
C LYS A 85 -13.28 5.47 -2.64
N HIS A 86 -13.57 4.40 -1.90
CA HIS A 86 -13.02 3.09 -2.22
C HIS A 86 -13.60 2.59 -3.53
N VAL A 87 -12.76 2.05 -4.40
CA VAL A 87 -13.18 1.43 -5.66
C VAL A 87 -12.62 0.02 -5.72
N ASN A 88 -13.20 -0.80 -6.60
CA ASN A 88 -12.71 -2.17 -6.80
C ASN A 88 -11.25 -2.12 -7.27
N PRO A 89 -10.30 -2.71 -6.51
CA PRO A 89 -8.89 -2.66 -6.89
C PRO A 89 -8.51 -3.60 -8.04
N VAL A 90 -9.33 -4.58 -8.37
CA VAL A 90 -8.99 -5.62 -9.34
C VAL A 90 -8.54 -5.07 -10.70
N PRO A 91 -9.17 -4.05 -11.30
CA PRO A 91 -8.69 -3.48 -12.57
C PRO A 91 -7.29 -2.87 -12.50
N TYR A 92 -6.78 -2.57 -11.30
CA TYR A 92 -5.49 -1.90 -11.10
C TYR A 92 -4.38 -2.87 -10.70
N ILE A 93 -4.70 -4.13 -10.44
CA ILE A 93 -3.74 -5.18 -10.05
C ILE A 93 -3.45 -6.04 -11.27
N LYS A 94 -2.18 -6.27 -11.54
CA LYS A 94 -1.73 -7.14 -12.63
C LYS A 94 -1.29 -8.50 -12.11
#